data_f6f73c1e9c3277dc8aa98df29a7332e6
#
_entry.id   f6f73c1e9c3277dc8aa98df29a7332e6
#
_cell.length_a   1.000
_cell.length_b   1.000
_cell.length_c   1.000
_cell.angle_alpha   90.00
_cell.angle_beta   90.00
_cell.angle_gamma   90.00
#
_symmetry.space_group_name_H-M   'P 1'
#
loop_
_entity.id
_entity.type
_entity.pdbx_description
1 polymer ?
#
loop_
_entity_poly.entity_id
_entity_poly.type
_entity_poly.pdbx_seq_one_letter_code
_entity_poly.pdbx_strand_id
1 'polypeptide(L)'
;KYPIANHSNTMTIVRYATEWDGILAYDELSEDLLLLKPIPGARTPKSTFKKRPILDDDFIRAVAWFNCHGFPSIGKDKVIDAVETVAKETVISPVRYYLEDLKTSIKWNPSTHSAKLHRLFQDYFGTIEDAGLPGADPKYLSAVGQKFMISAVARALRPGCKVDTMLVLEGRQGAGKSAAARVLAGVEYFSDNLPAMGTKDASDHVRGKWIIEVGELSAMQKSEIETTKAFISRQDEKFRPAYNRKEITYKRRCVFIGTTNQDAYLRDETGNRRFWPVRVGTIDLPALKRDRDLLWAEALYHY
;
A
#
# COMPACT_ATOMS: atom_id res chain seq x y z
N LYS A 1 -33.84 -24.60 25.74
CA LYS A 1 -33.52 -24.97 24.31
C LYS A 1 -32.33 -24.12 23.85
N TYR A 2 -31.25 -24.74 23.44
CA TYR A 2 -30.14 -24.00 22.84
C TYR A 2 -30.55 -23.48 21.47
N PRO A 3 -30.06 -22.28 21.06
CA PRO A 3 -30.30 -21.76 19.72
C PRO A 3 -29.72 -22.71 18.66
N ILE A 4 -30.34 -22.76 17.50
CA ILE A 4 -29.87 -23.61 16.40
C ILE A 4 -28.55 -23.07 15.84
N ALA A 5 -27.53 -23.92 15.76
CA ALA A 5 -26.22 -23.60 15.17
C ALA A 5 -26.31 -23.57 13.64
N ASN A 6 -26.75 -22.46 13.08
CA ASN A 6 -26.81 -22.19 11.64
C ASN A 6 -26.08 -20.88 11.28
N HIS A 7 -25.81 -20.65 10.00
CA HIS A 7 -25.11 -19.45 9.53
C HIS A 7 -25.80 -18.15 9.94
N SER A 8 -27.15 -18.09 9.85
CA SER A 8 -27.92 -16.88 10.17
C SER A 8 -27.75 -16.48 11.64
N ASN A 9 -27.93 -17.43 12.57
CA ASN A 9 -27.79 -17.15 14.00
C ASN A 9 -26.34 -16.80 14.37
N THR A 10 -25.36 -17.48 13.77
CA THR A 10 -23.94 -17.18 13.97
C THR A 10 -23.60 -15.77 13.49
N MET A 11 -24.02 -15.39 12.29
CA MET A 11 -23.82 -14.03 11.76
C MET A 11 -24.50 -12.96 12.62
N THR A 12 -25.73 -13.23 13.09
CA THR A 12 -26.47 -12.32 13.97
C THR A 12 -25.71 -12.06 15.27
N ILE A 13 -25.12 -13.09 15.86
CA ILE A 13 -24.33 -12.96 17.08
C ILE A 13 -23.04 -12.16 16.81
N VAL A 14 -22.28 -12.52 15.77
CA VAL A 14 -21.03 -11.80 15.43
C VAL A 14 -21.31 -10.32 15.13
N ARG A 15 -22.48 -10.00 14.55
CA ARG A 15 -22.86 -8.64 14.19
C ARG A 15 -23.37 -7.80 15.36
N TYR A 16 -24.12 -8.39 16.29
CA TYR A 16 -24.90 -7.64 17.28
C TYR A 16 -24.55 -7.92 18.75
N ALA A 17 -23.80 -8.99 19.04
CA ALA A 17 -23.40 -9.22 20.41
C ALA A 17 -22.34 -8.21 20.86
N THR A 18 -22.52 -7.65 22.05
CA THR A 18 -21.64 -6.61 22.62
C THR A 18 -20.20 -7.05 22.75
N GLU A 19 -19.96 -8.34 22.95
CA GLU A 19 -18.63 -8.93 23.04
C GLU A 19 -17.87 -8.87 21.71
N TRP A 20 -18.60 -8.86 20.58
CA TRP A 20 -18.05 -8.81 19.22
C TRP A 20 -17.96 -7.38 18.66
N ASP A 21 -18.48 -6.39 19.38
CA ASP A 21 -18.54 -5.02 18.90
C ASP A 21 -17.17 -4.42 18.61
N GLY A 22 -17.01 -3.94 17.36
CA GLY A 22 -15.79 -3.30 16.87
C GLY A 22 -14.54 -4.17 16.90
N ILE A 23 -14.69 -5.51 16.83
CA ILE A 23 -13.57 -6.46 16.76
C ILE A 23 -13.08 -6.65 15.35
N LEU A 24 -13.99 -6.72 14.39
CA LEU A 24 -13.74 -7.15 13.03
C LEU A 24 -13.73 -5.97 12.05
N ALA A 25 -12.83 -6.03 11.10
CA ALA A 25 -12.84 -5.17 9.93
C ALA A 25 -12.23 -5.88 8.71
N TYR A 26 -12.43 -5.29 7.55
CA TYR A 26 -11.82 -5.69 6.30
C TYR A 26 -10.93 -4.56 5.79
N ASP A 27 -9.65 -4.83 5.60
CA ASP A 27 -8.72 -3.87 5.00
C ASP A 27 -8.78 -3.98 3.48
N GLU A 28 -9.32 -2.96 2.82
CA GLU A 28 -9.42 -2.95 1.36
C GLU A 28 -8.07 -2.76 0.64
N LEU A 29 -7.00 -2.35 1.35
CA LEU A 29 -5.67 -2.20 0.78
C LEU A 29 -4.96 -3.55 0.64
N SER A 30 -5.01 -4.39 1.69
CA SER A 30 -4.43 -5.73 1.68
C SER A 30 -5.44 -6.82 1.29
N GLU A 31 -6.74 -6.51 1.29
CA GLU A 31 -7.85 -7.46 1.16
C GLU A 31 -7.83 -8.54 2.27
N ASP A 32 -7.36 -8.17 3.45
CA ASP A 32 -7.31 -9.03 4.62
C ASP A 32 -8.43 -8.75 5.61
N LEU A 33 -8.84 -9.80 6.31
CA LEU A 33 -9.68 -9.66 7.49
C LEU A 33 -8.82 -9.25 8.67
N LEU A 34 -9.23 -8.23 9.39
CA LEU A 34 -8.49 -7.70 10.52
C LEU A 34 -9.20 -7.88 11.85
N LEU A 35 -8.41 -8.13 12.89
CA LEU A 35 -8.80 -7.91 14.28
C LEU A 35 -8.36 -6.50 14.71
N LEU A 36 -9.34 -5.69 15.11
CA LEU A 36 -9.12 -4.39 15.75
C LEU A 36 -9.02 -4.50 17.27
N LYS A 37 -9.63 -5.56 17.84
CA LYS A 37 -9.61 -5.94 19.25
C LYS A 37 -9.42 -7.46 19.36
N PRO A 38 -9.02 -8.00 20.51
CA PRO A 38 -8.92 -9.46 20.67
C PRO A 38 -10.29 -10.15 20.49
N ILE A 39 -10.28 -11.37 19.98
CA ILE A 39 -11.46 -12.25 19.94
C ILE A 39 -12.05 -12.37 21.37
N PRO A 40 -13.38 -12.42 21.54
CA PRO A 40 -14.02 -12.53 22.83
C PRO A 40 -13.53 -13.77 23.58
N GLY A 41 -13.22 -13.60 24.87
CA GLY A 41 -12.65 -14.66 25.72
C GLY A 41 -11.13 -14.86 25.56
N ALA A 42 -10.44 -14.10 24.71
CA ALA A 42 -8.99 -14.14 24.65
C ALA A 42 -8.37 -13.57 25.94
N ARG A 43 -7.23 -14.14 26.36
CA ARG A 43 -6.49 -13.68 27.54
C ARG A 43 -5.73 -12.35 27.31
N THR A 44 -5.56 -11.93 26.05
CA THR A 44 -4.84 -10.70 25.70
C THR A 44 -5.64 -9.48 26.15
N PRO A 45 -5.08 -8.57 26.96
CA PRO A 45 -5.78 -7.37 27.36
C PRO A 45 -6.08 -6.46 26.16
N LYS A 46 -7.25 -5.84 26.11
CA LYS A 46 -7.64 -4.90 25.05
C LYS A 46 -6.67 -3.73 24.92
N SER A 47 -6.07 -3.26 26.01
CA SER A 47 -5.13 -2.14 26.06
C SER A 47 -3.78 -2.40 25.40
N THR A 48 -3.36 -3.67 25.31
CA THR A 48 -2.09 -4.06 24.70
C THR A 48 -2.24 -4.71 23.34
N PHE A 49 -3.47 -4.91 22.88
CA PHE A 49 -3.73 -5.52 21.57
C PHE A 49 -3.39 -4.55 20.44
N LYS A 50 -2.61 -5.03 19.49
CA LYS A 50 -2.34 -4.30 18.24
C LYS A 50 -3.18 -4.90 17.12
N LYS A 51 -3.81 -4.03 16.33
CA LYS A 51 -4.56 -4.47 15.15
C LYS A 51 -3.65 -5.34 14.25
N ARG A 52 -4.18 -6.42 13.73
CA ARG A 52 -3.46 -7.37 12.89
C ARG A 52 -4.42 -8.20 12.03
N PRO A 53 -3.93 -8.88 10.97
CA PRO A 53 -4.71 -9.88 10.26
C PRO A 53 -5.22 -10.98 11.19
N ILE A 54 -6.39 -11.54 10.85
CA ILE A 54 -6.94 -12.72 11.51
C ILE A 54 -6.07 -13.92 11.17
N LEU A 55 -5.77 -14.75 12.17
CA LEU A 55 -5.02 -15.99 12.03
C LEU A 55 -5.93 -17.21 12.28
N ASP A 56 -5.49 -18.40 11.86
CA ASP A 56 -6.24 -19.65 12.06
C ASP A 56 -6.60 -19.91 13.54
N ASP A 57 -5.71 -19.57 14.45
CA ASP A 57 -5.93 -19.65 15.88
C ASP A 57 -7.09 -18.79 16.38
N ASP A 58 -7.33 -17.66 15.74
CA ASP A 58 -8.41 -16.75 16.11
C ASP A 58 -9.77 -17.38 15.78
N PHE A 59 -9.88 -18.09 14.67
CA PHE A 59 -11.09 -18.85 14.35
C PHE A 59 -11.33 -19.99 15.34
N ILE A 60 -10.28 -20.68 15.81
CA ILE A 60 -10.40 -21.71 16.84
C ILE A 60 -10.91 -21.10 18.15
N ARG A 61 -10.40 -19.93 18.54
CA ARG A 61 -10.87 -19.19 19.73
C ARG A 61 -12.31 -18.72 19.59
N ALA A 62 -12.68 -18.25 18.39
CA ALA A 62 -14.05 -17.89 18.09
C ALA A 62 -15.01 -19.09 18.25
N VAL A 63 -14.66 -20.25 17.70
CA VAL A 63 -15.44 -21.49 17.88
C VAL A 63 -15.56 -21.85 19.38
N ALA A 64 -14.46 -21.78 20.12
CA ALA A 64 -14.48 -22.08 21.58
C ALA A 64 -15.40 -21.10 22.32
N TRP A 65 -15.40 -19.83 21.98
CA TRP A 65 -16.32 -18.85 22.55
C TRP A 65 -17.77 -19.21 22.28
N PHE A 66 -18.13 -19.54 21.04
CA PHE A 66 -19.48 -19.99 20.69
C PHE A 66 -19.91 -21.23 21.46
N ASN A 67 -19.02 -22.22 21.59
CA ASN A 67 -19.32 -23.45 22.35
C ASN A 67 -19.67 -23.16 23.82
N CYS A 68 -19.03 -22.17 24.44
CA CYS A 68 -19.32 -21.73 25.80
C CYS A 68 -20.57 -20.84 25.91
N HIS A 69 -21.07 -20.28 24.81
CA HIS A 69 -22.17 -19.32 24.79
C HIS A 69 -23.43 -19.83 24.10
N GLY A 70 -23.75 -21.10 24.29
CA GLY A 70 -25.02 -21.70 23.88
C GLY A 70 -25.01 -22.39 22.51
N PHE A 71 -23.85 -22.62 21.90
CA PHE A 71 -23.69 -23.34 20.63
C PHE A 71 -22.69 -24.52 20.78
N PRO A 72 -22.94 -25.52 21.62
CA PRO A 72 -21.93 -26.53 22.05
C PRO A 72 -21.37 -27.38 20.90
N SER A 73 -21.96 -27.36 19.72
CA SER A 73 -21.55 -28.19 18.58
C SER A 73 -21.48 -27.39 17.28
N ILE A 74 -21.14 -26.10 17.36
CA ILE A 74 -21.03 -25.28 16.14
C ILE A 74 -19.82 -25.72 15.33
N GLY A 75 -20.03 -25.95 14.02
CA GLY A 75 -18.94 -26.24 13.08
C GLY A 75 -18.06 -25.02 12.82
N LYS A 76 -16.76 -25.25 12.67
CA LYS A 76 -15.76 -24.21 12.37
C LYS A 76 -16.14 -23.41 11.13
N ASP A 77 -16.63 -24.07 10.08
CA ASP A 77 -16.99 -23.41 8.81
C ASP A 77 -18.07 -22.33 8.99
N LYS A 78 -19.08 -22.57 9.84
CA LYS A 78 -20.13 -21.58 10.12
C LYS A 78 -19.60 -20.36 10.85
N VAL A 79 -18.62 -20.54 11.72
CA VAL A 79 -17.96 -19.41 12.42
C VAL A 79 -17.07 -18.63 11.48
N ILE A 80 -16.30 -19.31 10.63
CA ILE A 80 -15.47 -18.66 9.60
C ILE A 80 -16.36 -17.82 8.69
N ASP A 81 -17.39 -18.43 8.09
CA ASP A 81 -18.30 -17.73 7.17
C ASP A 81 -18.95 -16.50 7.81
N ALA A 82 -19.34 -16.60 9.08
CA ALA A 82 -19.93 -15.49 9.83
C ALA A 82 -18.92 -14.36 10.08
N VAL A 83 -17.72 -14.70 10.56
CA VAL A 83 -16.64 -13.74 10.83
C VAL A 83 -16.22 -13.05 9.55
N GLU A 84 -15.99 -13.78 8.46
CA GLU A 84 -15.60 -13.23 7.16
C GLU A 84 -16.68 -12.30 6.60
N THR A 85 -17.94 -12.70 6.70
CA THR A 85 -19.05 -11.89 6.17
C THR A 85 -19.22 -10.61 6.98
N VAL A 86 -19.22 -10.69 8.30
CA VAL A 86 -19.40 -9.50 9.16
C VAL A 86 -18.19 -8.59 9.13
N ALA A 87 -16.96 -9.11 9.04
CA ALA A 87 -15.77 -8.29 8.89
C ALA A 87 -15.83 -7.38 7.65
N LYS A 88 -16.38 -7.89 6.53
CA LYS A 88 -16.56 -7.13 5.28
C LYS A 88 -17.62 -6.02 5.35
N GLU A 89 -18.44 -5.99 6.39
CA GLU A 89 -19.39 -4.89 6.63
C GLU A 89 -18.69 -3.63 7.20
N THR A 90 -17.50 -3.80 7.81
CA THR A 90 -16.67 -2.70 8.31
C THR A 90 -15.40 -2.60 7.48
N VAL A 91 -15.48 -1.85 6.39
CA VAL A 91 -14.33 -1.64 5.49
C VAL A 91 -13.45 -0.53 6.03
N ILE A 92 -12.14 -0.81 6.13
CA ILE A 92 -11.13 0.20 6.43
C ILE A 92 -10.22 0.39 5.22
N SER A 93 -9.74 1.61 5.02
CA SER A 93 -8.87 2.00 3.92
C SER A 93 -7.75 2.88 4.46
N PRO A 94 -6.69 2.29 5.04
CA PRO A 94 -5.71 3.04 5.83
C PRO A 94 -5.08 4.21 5.10
N VAL A 95 -4.62 4.00 3.86
CA VAL A 95 -3.98 5.07 3.06
C VAL A 95 -4.99 6.12 2.63
N ARG A 96 -6.22 5.72 2.27
CA ARG A 96 -7.30 6.67 1.97
C ARG A 96 -7.63 7.52 3.17
N TYR A 97 -7.83 6.91 4.34
CA TYR A 97 -8.14 7.64 5.58
C TYR A 97 -7.02 8.59 5.98
N TYR A 98 -5.77 8.17 5.82
CA TYR A 98 -4.63 9.07 6.01
C TYR A 98 -4.72 10.31 5.10
N LEU A 99 -4.98 10.14 3.80
CA LEU A 99 -5.10 11.24 2.86
C LEU A 99 -6.31 12.14 3.16
N GLU A 100 -7.45 11.55 3.52
CA GLU A 100 -8.66 12.28 3.89
C GLU A 100 -8.47 13.08 5.19
N ASP A 101 -7.73 12.53 6.16
CA ASP A 101 -7.34 13.26 7.37
C ASP A 101 -6.45 14.48 7.05
N LEU A 102 -5.48 14.34 6.16
CA LEU A 102 -4.66 15.47 5.71
C LEU A 102 -5.50 16.57 5.06
N LYS A 103 -6.55 16.22 4.32
CA LYS A 103 -7.47 17.19 3.73
C LYS A 103 -8.18 18.03 4.77
N THR A 104 -8.46 17.46 5.93
CA THR A 104 -9.19 18.13 7.03
C THR A 104 -8.25 18.80 8.02
N SER A 105 -7.11 18.21 8.35
CA SER A 105 -6.15 18.68 9.35
C SER A 105 -5.23 19.78 8.81
N ILE A 106 -4.69 19.61 7.59
CA ILE A 106 -3.78 20.60 6.98
C ILE A 106 -4.52 21.63 6.13
N LYS A 107 -5.57 21.22 5.40
CA LYS A 107 -6.35 22.11 4.48
C LYS A 107 -5.45 22.89 3.53
N TRP A 108 -4.51 22.19 2.90
CA TRP A 108 -3.52 22.83 2.03
C TRP A 108 -4.19 23.65 0.93
N ASN A 109 -3.69 24.86 0.72
CA ASN A 109 -4.04 25.68 -0.43
C ASN A 109 -2.89 26.66 -0.74
N PRO A 110 -2.76 27.16 -1.98
CA PRO A 110 -1.62 28.00 -2.39
C PRO A 110 -1.57 29.38 -1.75
N SER A 111 -2.67 29.82 -1.12
CA SER A 111 -2.71 31.14 -0.44
C SER A 111 -2.14 31.09 0.96
N THR A 112 -2.12 29.92 1.61
CA THR A 112 -1.71 29.73 3.01
C THR A 112 -0.46 28.87 3.16
N HIS A 113 -0.11 28.10 2.15
CA HIS A 113 1.03 27.18 2.18
C HIS A 113 1.95 27.43 0.98
N SER A 114 3.25 27.35 1.22
CA SER A 114 4.24 27.35 0.14
C SER A 114 4.20 26.04 -0.60
N ALA A 115 4.08 26.08 -1.91
CA ALA A 115 4.19 24.91 -2.75
C ALA A 115 5.60 24.30 -2.66
N LYS A 116 5.68 22.97 -2.52
CA LYS A 116 6.94 22.23 -2.35
C LYS A 116 7.12 21.12 -3.38
N LEU A 117 6.03 20.61 -3.95
CA LEU A 117 6.11 19.50 -4.92
C LEU A 117 6.89 19.83 -6.18
N HIS A 118 6.84 21.08 -6.64
CA HIS A 118 7.60 21.51 -7.80
C HIS A 118 9.13 21.52 -7.57
N ARG A 119 9.57 21.51 -6.32
CA ARG A 119 10.98 21.43 -5.89
C ARG A 119 11.30 20.18 -5.07
N LEU A 120 10.46 19.15 -5.14
CA LEU A 120 10.60 17.92 -4.36
C LEU A 120 12.02 17.34 -4.41
N PHE A 121 12.61 17.26 -5.60
CA PHE A 121 13.92 16.64 -5.76
C PHE A 121 15.06 17.56 -5.34
N GLN A 122 14.94 18.86 -5.55
CA GLN A 122 15.94 19.84 -5.14
C GLN A 122 15.99 19.97 -3.61
N ASP A 123 14.82 20.13 -2.99
CA ASP A 123 14.73 20.45 -1.57
C ASP A 123 15.00 19.24 -0.65
N TYR A 124 14.72 18.01 -1.13
CA TYR A 124 14.83 16.82 -0.30
C TYR A 124 15.78 15.75 -0.84
N PHE A 125 16.01 15.69 -2.15
CA PHE A 125 16.79 14.62 -2.77
C PHE A 125 18.21 15.05 -3.18
N GLY A 126 18.59 16.28 -2.87
CA GLY A 126 19.92 16.80 -3.18
C GLY A 126 20.23 16.83 -4.68
N THR A 127 19.19 16.95 -5.52
CA THR A 127 19.34 16.99 -6.96
C THR A 127 19.87 18.35 -7.39
N ILE A 128 20.96 18.36 -8.17
CA ILE A 128 21.51 19.56 -8.80
C ILE A 128 20.77 19.77 -10.13
N GLU A 129 20.24 20.97 -10.31
CA GLU A 129 19.61 21.35 -11.58
C GLU A 129 20.66 21.55 -12.67
N ASP A 130 20.47 20.89 -13.81
CA ASP A 130 21.25 21.08 -15.01
C ASP A 130 20.39 20.79 -16.25
N ALA A 131 20.03 21.83 -16.99
CA ALA A 131 19.18 21.72 -18.18
C ALA A 131 19.85 20.92 -19.32
N GLY A 132 21.18 20.76 -19.29
CA GLY A 132 21.94 19.95 -20.26
C GLY A 132 22.01 18.48 -19.92
N LEU A 133 21.63 18.08 -18.71
CA LEU A 133 21.72 16.70 -18.26
C LEU A 133 20.34 16.04 -18.21
N PRO A 134 20.15 14.89 -18.87
CA PRO A 134 18.93 14.11 -18.73
C PRO A 134 18.65 13.77 -17.25
N GLY A 135 17.38 13.95 -16.82
CA GLY A 135 16.97 13.69 -15.44
C GLY A 135 17.37 14.78 -14.41
N ALA A 136 17.92 15.91 -14.86
CA ALA A 136 18.29 17.06 -14.03
C ALA A 136 17.71 18.40 -14.52
N ASP A 137 16.98 18.42 -15.65
CA ASP A 137 16.28 19.60 -16.13
C ASP A 137 15.22 20.08 -15.12
N PRO A 138 15.21 21.38 -14.74
CA PRO A 138 14.30 21.88 -13.69
C PRO A 138 12.81 21.68 -14.00
N LYS A 139 12.39 21.85 -15.27
CA LYS A 139 10.98 21.64 -15.66
C LYS A 139 10.60 20.17 -15.61
N TYR A 140 11.52 19.30 -16.01
CA TYR A 140 11.34 17.85 -15.93
C TYR A 140 11.24 17.40 -14.46
N LEU A 141 12.16 17.83 -13.60
CA LEU A 141 12.16 17.50 -12.16
C LEU A 141 10.85 17.92 -11.49
N SER A 142 10.42 19.16 -11.74
CA SER A 142 9.15 19.67 -11.23
C SER A 142 7.97 18.83 -11.70
N ALA A 143 7.89 18.52 -12.98
CA ALA A 143 6.80 17.73 -13.55
C ALA A 143 6.77 16.29 -13.01
N VAL A 144 7.93 15.65 -12.91
CA VAL A 144 8.04 14.26 -12.42
C VAL A 144 7.69 14.17 -10.94
N GLY A 145 8.18 15.09 -10.10
CA GLY A 145 7.87 15.12 -8.67
C GLY A 145 6.37 15.23 -8.42
N GLN A 146 5.73 16.22 -9.06
CA GLN A 146 4.28 16.41 -8.93
C GLN A 146 3.49 15.19 -9.44
N LYS A 147 3.79 14.72 -10.67
CA LYS A 147 3.06 13.60 -11.27
C LYS A 147 3.22 12.29 -10.51
N PHE A 148 4.41 12.03 -9.95
CA PHE A 148 4.62 10.84 -9.13
C PHE A 148 3.76 10.87 -7.86
N MET A 149 3.80 11.98 -7.12
CA MET A 149 3.02 12.12 -5.89
C MET A 149 1.50 12.08 -6.17
N ILE A 150 1.03 12.79 -7.20
CA ILE A 150 -0.38 12.75 -7.61
C ILE A 150 -0.79 11.34 -8.06
N SER A 151 0.08 10.60 -8.75
CA SER A 151 -0.24 9.22 -9.17
C SER A 151 -0.40 8.27 -7.98
N ALA A 152 0.38 8.46 -6.92
CA ALA A 152 0.23 7.68 -5.68
C ALA A 152 -1.08 8.00 -4.96
N VAL A 153 -1.48 9.27 -4.91
CA VAL A 153 -2.81 9.70 -4.42
C VAL A 153 -3.92 9.07 -5.28
N ALA A 154 -3.80 9.16 -6.60
CA ALA A 154 -4.78 8.60 -7.53
C ALA A 154 -4.97 7.08 -7.32
N ARG A 155 -3.89 6.32 -7.16
CA ARG A 155 -3.94 4.88 -6.88
C ARG A 155 -4.61 4.55 -5.55
N ALA A 156 -4.43 5.37 -4.53
CA ALA A 156 -5.08 5.20 -3.24
C ALA A 156 -6.60 5.50 -3.31
N LEU A 157 -6.99 6.58 -3.99
CA LEU A 157 -8.38 7.05 -4.03
C LEU A 157 -9.22 6.42 -5.16
N ARG A 158 -8.58 6.04 -6.28
CA ARG A 158 -9.19 5.36 -7.43
C ARG A 158 -8.42 4.09 -7.80
N PRO A 159 -8.57 3.02 -7.02
CA PRO A 159 -7.89 1.75 -7.28
C PRO A 159 -8.08 1.28 -8.72
N GLY A 160 -7.01 0.81 -9.33
CA GLY A 160 -7.02 0.37 -10.74
C GLY A 160 -6.95 1.51 -11.76
N CYS A 161 -6.86 2.78 -11.37
CA CYS A 161 -6.62 3.86 -12.33
C CYS A 161 -5.28 3.64 -13.06
N LYS A 162 -5.19 4.14 -14.30
CA LYS A 162 -3.99 3.95 -15.10
C LYS A 162 -2.82 4.77 -14.54
N VAL A 163 -1.79 4.08 -14.06
CA VAL A 163 -0.47 4.61 -13.72
C VAL A 163 0.53 3.59 -14.29
N ASP A 164 1.17 3.92 -15.40
CA ASP A 164 2.08 3.03 -16.13
C ASP A 164 3.53 3.55 -16.09
N THR A 165 3.84 4.38 -15.12
CA THR A 165 5.15 5.01 -14.94
C THR A 165 5.78 4.62 -13.61
N MET A 166 7.10 4.66 -13.57
CA MET A 166 7.93 4.39 -12.41
C MET A 166 8.95 5.52 -12.26
N LEU A 167 8.99 6.16 -11.10
CA LEU A 167 10.07 7.07 -10.73
C LEU A 167 11.35 6.26 -10.53
N VAL A 168 12.46 6.65 -11.14
CA VAL A 168 13.75 5.98 -10.96
C VAL A 168 14.77 6.93 -10.35
N LEU A 169 15.22 6.59 -9.14
CA LEU A 169 16.22 7.35 -8.39
C LEU A 169 17.61 6.83 -8.74
N GLU A 170 18.38 7.65 -9.46
CA GLU A 170 19.77 7.38 -9.88
C GLU A 170 20.72 8.06 -8.91
N GLY A 171 21.68 7.33 -8.35
CA GLY A 171 22.65 7.93 -7.46
C GLY A 171 23.47 6.89 -6.70
N ARG A 172 24.54 7.33 -6.07
CA ARG A 172 25.48 6.46 -5.36
C ARG A 172 24.79 5.56 -4.33
N GLN A 173 25.40 4.43 -4.04
CA GLN A 173 25.00 3.57 -2.92
C GLN A 173 25.05 4.36 -1.61
N GLY A 174 24.08 4.14 -0.73
CA GLY A 174 24.00 4.85 0.55
C GLY A 174 23.44 6.28 0.49
N ALA A 175 23.00 6.77 -0.67
CA ALA A 175 22.38 8.10 -0.81
C ALA A 175 21.04 8.26 -0.09
N GLY A 176 20.44 7.17 0.41
CA GLY A 176 19.15 7.22 1.12
C GLY A 176 17.92 6.97 0.24
N LYS A 177 18.08 6.47 -1.00
CA LYS A 177 16.99 6.27 -1.98
C LYS A 177 15.83 5.43 -1.44
N SER A 178 16.12 4.21 -0.96
CA SER A 178 15.13 3.29 -0.37
C SER A 178 14.50 3.85 0.92
N ALA A 179 15.32 4.54 1.73
CA ALA A 179 14.83 5.19 2.95
C ALA A 179 13.85 6.33 2.64
N ALA A 180 14.10 7.12 1.59
CA ALA A 180 13.17 8.17 1.13
C ALA A 180 11.83 7.58 0.66
N ALA A 181 11.87 6.51 -0.14
CA ALA A 181 10.65 5.81 -0.55
C ALA A 181 9.85 5.28 0.65
N ARG A 182 10.54 4.72 1.64
CA ARG A 182 9.95 4.24 2.90
C ARG A 182 9.38 5.39 3.74
N VAL A 183 10.03 6.54 3.80
CA VAL A 183 9.50 7.74 4.47
C VAL A 183 8.21 8.20 3.81
N LEU A 184 8.17 8.28 2.48
CA LEU A 184 6.98 8.70 1.74
C LEU A 184 5.80 7.75 1.97
N ALA A 185 5.99 6.46 1.81
CA ALA A 185 4.93 5.47 1.97
C ALA A 185 4.45 5.32 3.43
N GLY A 186 5.36 5.44 4.39
CA GLY A 186 5.23 4.89 5.72
C GLY A 186 5.68 3.42 5.77
N VAL A 187 6.24 3.01 6.91
CA VAL A 187 6.91 1.70 7.06
C VAL A 187 5.97 0.53 6.72
N GLU A 188 4.71 0.61 7.10
CA GLU A 188 3.71 -0.45 6.93
C GLU A 188 3.34 -0.65 5.44
N TYR A 189 3.29 0.45 4.66
CA TYR A 189 2.82 0.46 3.26
C TYR A 189 3.95 0.50 2.23
N PHE A 190 5.18 0.33 2.67
CA PHE A 190 6.38 0.22 1.84
C PHE A 190 6.81 -1.23 1.66
N SER A 191 7.40 -1.55 0.51
CA SER A 191 8.15 -2.79 0.29
C SER A 191 9.33 -2.54 -0.62
N ASP A 192 10.47 -3.17 -0.28
CA ASP A 192 11.71 -3.23 -1.06
C ASP A 192 12.09 -4.68 -1.46
N ASN A 193 11.16 -5.61 -1.27
CA ASN A 193 11.37 -7.04 -1.51
C ASN A 193 10.31 -7.61 -2.47
N LEU A 194 10.17 -6.99 -3.66
CA LEU A 194 9.24 -7.49 -4.67
C LEU A 194 9.78 -8.78 -5.28
N PRO A 195 9.02 -9.91 -5.27
CA PRO A 195 9.37 -11.11 -5.98
C PRO A 195 9.50 -10.90 -7.49
N ALA A 196 10.07 -11.88 -8.21
CA ALA A 196 10.23 -11.83 -9.66
C ALA A 196 8.92 -11.42 -10.35
N MET A 197 8.95 -10.32 -11.09
CA MET A 197 7.77 -9.75 -11.76
C MET A 197 7.20 -10.74 -12.78
N GLY A 198 5.87 -10.73 -12.91
CA GLY A 198 5.15 -11.69 -13.76
C GLY A 198 4.77 -12.99 -13.06
N THR A 199 5.26 -13.24 -11.85
CA THR A 199 4.86 -14.39 -11.03
C THR A 199 3.57 -14.11 -10.25
N LYS A 200 2.94 -15.18 -9.75
CA LYS A 200 1.81 -15.11 -8.84
C LYS A 200 2.22 -14.41 -7.52
N ASP A 201 3.42 -14.71 -7.04
CA ASP A 201 3.94 -14.16 -5.78
C ASP A 201 4.12 -12.64 -5.87
N ALA A 202 4.59 -12.13 -7.01
CA ALA A 202 4.64 -10.68 -7.24
C ALA A 202 3.24 -10.05 -7.27
N SER A 203 2.24 -10.72 -7.86
CA SER A 203 0.86 -10.25 -7.91
C SER A 203 0.19 -10.25 -6.52
N ASP A 204 0.51 -11.21 -5.67
CA ASP A 204 0.04 -11.24 -4.28
C ASP A 204 0.78 -10.19 -3.42
N HIS A 205 2.09 -10.02 -3.63
CA HIS A 205 2.93 -9.12 -2.86
C HIS A 205 2.54 -7.62 -2.96
N VAL A 206 1.95 -7.20 -4.09
CA VAL A 206 1.52 -5.79 -4.25
C VAL A 206 0.32 -5.41 -3.38
N ARG A 207 -0.36 -6.39 -2.78
CA ARG A 207 -1.45 -6.16 -1.84
C ARG A 207 -0.89 -5.56 -0.54
N GLY A 208 -1.62 -4.65 0.05
CA GLY A 208 -1.23 -3.98 1.28
C GLY A 208 -0.07 -3.00 1.14
N LYS A 209 0.38 -2.70 -0.09
CA LYS A 209 1.47 -1.76 -0.35
C LYS A 209 1.00 -0.54 -1.15
N TRP A 210 1.56 0.61 -0.79
CA TRP A 210 1.31 1.88 -1.48
C TRP A 210 2.47 2.30 -2.36
N ILE A 211 3.71 2.17 -1.87
CA ILE A 211 4.93 2.38 -2.67
C ILE A 211 5.79 1.12 -2.60
N ILE A 212 6.18 0.61 -3.77
CA ILE A 212 7.02 -0.57 -3.91
C ILE A 212 8.31 -0.16 -4.60
N GLU A 213 9.43 -0.52 -3.99
CA GLU A 213 10.75 -0.34 -4.58
C GLU A 213 11.12 -1.52 -5.48
N VAL A 214 11.63 -1.20 -6.65
CA VAL A 214 12.29 -2.11 -7.59
C VAL A 214 13.77 -1.78 -7.57
N GLY A 215 14.53 -2.54 -6.81
CA GLY A 215 15.98 -2.34 -6.67
C GLY A 215 16.78 -2.80 -7.88
N GLU A 216 18.01 -2.33 -7.96
CA GLU A 216 19.05 -2.82 -8.86
C GLU A 216 18.68 -2.86 -10.36
N LEU A 217 17.96 -1.85 -10.85
CA LEU A 217 17.54 -1.77 -12.26
C LEU A 217 18.70 -1.92 -13.25
N SER A 218 19.91 -1.52 -12.87
CA SER A 218 21.11 -1.65 -13.70
C SER A 218 21.57 -3.08 -13.93
N ALA A 219 21.19 -4.02 -13.05
CA ALA A 219 21.52 -5.44 -13.18
C ALA A 219 20.52 -6.19 -14.07
N MET A 220 19.36 -5.59 -14.41
CA MET A 220 18.31 -6.25 -15.18
C MET A 220 18.72 -6.50 -16.64
N GLN A 221 18.39 -7.68 -17.13
CA GLN A 221 18.49 -8.00 -18.55
C GLN A 221 17.35 -7.35 -19.36
N LYS A 222 17.49 -7.28 -20.68
CA LYS A 222 16.46 -6.69 -21.56
C LYS A 222 15.08 -7.35 -21.40
N SER A 223 15.01 -8.67 -21.26
CA SER A 223 13.77 -9.42 -21.03
C SER A 223 13.11 -9.07 -19.70
N GLU A 224 13.88 -8.78 -18.66
CA GLU A 224 13.39 -8.36 -17.35
C GLU A 224 12.83 -6.94 -17.37
N ILE A 225 13.46 -6.03 -18.16
CA ILE A 225 12.97 -4.68 -18.38
C ILE A 225 11.61 -4.71 -19.09
N GLU A 226 11.42 -5.55 -20.10
CA GLU A 226 10.12 -5.71 -20.77
C GLU A 226 9.07 -6.30 -19.83
N THR A 227 9.43 -7.28 -19.01
CA THR A 227 8.56 -7.83 -17.96
C THR A 227 8.18 -6.74 -16.94
N THR A 228 9.14 -5.91 -16.56
CA THR A 228 8.92 -4.76 -15.66
C THR A 228 7.94 -3.76 -16.29
N LYS A 229 8.14 -3.37 -17.55
CA LYS A 229 7.23 -2.47 -18.28
C LYS A 229 5.80 -3.03 -18.33
N ALA A 230 5.66 -4.33 -18.63
CA ALA A 230 4.36 -4.99 -18.62
C ALA A 230 3.73 -5.02 -17.23
N PHE A 231 4.53 -5.33 -16.21
CA PHE A 231 4.06 -5.43 -14.83
C PHE A 231 3.61 -4.07 -14.26
N ILE A 232 4.41 -3.01 -14.39
CA ILE A 232 4.04 -1.68 -13.86
C ILE A 232 2.80 -1.09 -14.54
N SER A 233 2.52 -1.48 -15.80
CA SER A 233 1.38 -0.99 -16.58
C SER A 233 0.04 -1.61 -16.21
N ARG A 234 0.03 -2.66 -15.37
CA ARG A 234 -1.20 -3.33 -14.96
C ARG A 234 -2.07 -2.41 -14.12
N GLN A 235 -3.38 -2.51 -14.29
CA GLN A 235 -4.39 -1.82 -13.49
C GLN A 235 -4.96 -2.72 -12.41
N ASP A 236 -4.99 -4.01 -12.68
CA ASP A 236 -5.46 -5.07 -11.80
C ASP A 236 -4.56 -6.30 -11.85
N GLU A 237 -4.61 -7.08 -10.79
CA GLU A 237 -3.98 -8.39 -10.67
C GLU A 237 -5.07 -9.44 -10.63
N LYS A 238 -4.93 -10.49 -11.45
CA LYS A 238 -5.80 -11.65 -11.43
C LYS A 238 -5.00 -12.86 -10.98
N PHE A 239 -5.36 -13.42 -9.87
CA PHE A 239 -4.71 -14.63 -9.35
C PHE A 239 -5.65 -15.37 -8.39
N ARG A 240 -5.33 -16.62 -8.12
CA ARG A 240 -6.00 -17.42 -7.10
C ARG A 240 -5.16 -17.46 -5.85
N PRO A 241 -5.53 -16.81 -4.73
CA PRO A 241 -4.84 -16.92 -3.47
C PRO A 241 -4.70 -18.38 -3.02
N ALA A 242 -3.70 -18.66 -2.18
CA ALA A 242 -3.58 -19.97 -1.57
C ALA A 242 -4.88 -20.28 -0.79
N TYR A 243 -5.37 -21.52 -0.94
CA TYR A 243 -6.61 -22.02 -0.30
C TYR A 243 -7.93 -21.42 -0.81
N ASN A 244 -7.94 -20.43 -1.67
CA ASN A 244 -9.17 -19.91 -2.28
C ASN A 244 -9.65 -20.82 -3.42
N ARG A 245 -10.98 -21.04 -3.48
CA ARG A 245 -11.61 -21.83 -4.55
C ARG A 245 -11.76 -21.06 -5.86
N LYS A 246 -11.76 -19.74 -5.81
CA LYS A 246 -11.97 -18.87 -6.97
C LYS A 246 -10.80 -17.92 -7.18
N GLU A 247 -10.59 -17.56 -8.44
CA GLU A 247 -9.73 -16.45 -8.83
C GLU A 247 -10.33 -15.13 -8.35
N ILE A 248 -9.48 -14.25 -7.86
CA ILE A 248 -9.87 -12.88 -7.46
C ILE A 248 -9.23 -11.86 -8.41
N THR A 249 -9.89 -10.73 -8.56
CA THR A 249 -9.34 -9.57 -9.26
C THR A 249 -9.08 -8.47 -8.23
N TYR A 250 -7.81 -8.18 -8.00
CA TYR A 250 -7.36 -7.10 -7.11
C TYR A 250 -7.06 -5.86 -7.92
N LYS A 251 -7.70 -4.74 -7.62
CA LYS A 251 -7.40 -3.45 -8.25
C LYS A 251 -6.14 -2.86 -7.65
N ARG A 252 -5.16 -2.57 -8.50
CA ARG A 252 -3.85 -2.08 -8.06
C ARG A 252 -3.97 -0.73 -7.36
N ARG A 253 -3.37 -0.62 -6.18
CA ARG A 253 -3.37 0.58 -5.33
C ARG A 253 -1.96 1.14 -5.10
N CYS A 254 -0.94 0.48 -5.64
CA CYS A 254 0.45 0.88 -5.48
C CYS A 254 1.00 1.64 -6.68
N VAL A 255 2.09 2.37 -6.42
CA VAL A 255 3.01 2.93 -7.41
C VAL A 255 4.41 2.36 -7.20
N PHE A 256 5.28 2.51 -8.19
CA PHE A 256 6.63 1.93 -8.16
C PHE A 256 7.70 3.02 -8.15
N ILE A 257 8.76 2.78 -7.37
CA ILE A 257 10.02 3.52 -7.40
C ILE A 257 11.12 2.55 -7.78
N GLY A 258 11.87 2.87 -8.82
CA GLY A 258 13.09 2.15 -9.17
C GLY A 258 14.30 2.79 -8.49
N THR A 259 15.30 1.97 -8.13
CA THR A 259 16.57 2.48 -7.65
C THR A 259 17.74 1.87 -8.41
N THR A 260 18.73 2.69 -8.72
CA THR A 260 19.95 2.25 -9.40
C THR A 260 21.15 3.07 -8.94
N ASN A 261 22.32 2.48 -9.06
CA ASN A 261 23.60 3.14 -8.78
C ASN A 261 24.34 3.59 -10.07
N GLN A 262 23.77 3.31 -11.24
CA GLN A 262 24.36 3.56 -12.54
C GLN A 262 23.44 4.41 -13.42
N ASP A 263 24.04 5.22 -14.29
CA ASP A 263 23.34 6.15 -15.19
C ASP A 263 22.86 5.48 -16.50
N ALA A 264 23.33 4.27 -16.83
CA ALA A 264 23.10 3.63 -18.13
C ALA A 264 22.48 2.24 -17.99
N TYR A 265 21.24 2.19 -17.55
CA TYR A 265 20.48 0.94 -17.39
C TYR A 265 19.35 0.77 -18.43
N LEU A 266 18.88 1.85 -19.03
CA LEU A 266 17.85 1.82 -20.09
C LEU A 266 18.52 1.69 -21.46
N ARG A 267 18.78 0.45 -21.87
CA ARG A 267 19.47 0.13 -23.14
C ARG A 267 18.55 0.08 -24.37
N ASP A 268 17.25 0.26 -24.19
CA ASP A 268 16.25 0.17 -25.26
C ASP A 268 15.53 1.51 -25.42
N GLU A 269 15.48 2.04 -26.64
CA GLU A 269 14.81 3.32 -26.95
C GLU A 269 13.28 3.21 -26.91
N THR A 270 12.73 1.98 -27.00
CA THR A 270 11.30 1.75 -27.05
C THR A 270 10.68 1.60 -25.65
N GLY A 271 9.67 2.40 -25.34
CA GLY A 271 8.91 2.29 -24.08
C GLY A 271 9.57 2.90 -22.85
N ASN A 272 10.73 3.56 -22.99
CA ASN A 272 11.44 4.24 -21.89
C ASN A 272 10.63 5.38 -21.25
N ARG A 273 9.58 5.88 -21.92
CA ARG A 273 8.64 6.89 -21.37
C ARG A 273 7.99 6.46 -20.05
N ARG A 274 8.04 5.15 -19.70
CA ARG A 274 7.52 4.62 -18.44
C ARG A 274 8.47 4.84 -17.27
N PHE A 275 9.75 5.01 -17.54
CA PHE A 275 10.77 5.25 -16.54
C PHE A 275 11.08 6.74 -16.46
N TRP A 276 10.98 7.29 -15.29
CA TRP A 276 11.27 8.70 -15.02
C TRP A 276 12.56 8.84 -14.21
N PRO A 277 13.72 8.86 -14.87
CA PRO A 277 15.00 8.97 -14.19
C PRO A 277 15.17 10.33 -13.51
N VAL A 278 15.65 10.31 -12.28
CA VAL A 278 16.03 11.49 -11.51
C VAL A 278 17.37 11.23 -10.86
N ARG A 279 18.35 12.07 -11.15
CA ARG A 279 19.65 12.02 -10.48
C ARG A 279 19.56 12.63 -9.10
N VAL A 280 19.90 11.85 -8.08
CA VAL A 280 19.83 12.27 -6.69
C VAL A 280 21.22 12.36 -6.07
N GLY A 281 21.40 13.36 -5.21
CA GLY A 281 22.56 13.54 -4.37
C GLY A 281 22.36 12.90 -3.00
N THR A 282 22.79 13.60 -1.95
CA THR A 282 22.53 13.19 -0.59
C THR A 282 21.12 13.60 -0.19
N ILE A 283 20.30 12.62 0.19
CA ILE A 283 18.88 12.84 0.52
C ILE A 283 18.76 13.34 1.96
N ASP A 284 18.06 14.45 2.17
CA ASP A 284 17.70 14.96 3.50
C ASP A 284 16.47 14.24 4.06
N LEU A 285 16.69 13.05 4.63
CA LEU A 285 15.63 12.25 5.23
C LEU A 285 14.92 12.94 6.41
N PRO A 286 15.60 13.67 7.30
CA PRO A 286 14.96 14.45 8.35
C PRO A 286 13.99 15.50 7.81
N ALA A 287 14.39 16.29 6.81
CA ALA A 287 13.50 17.28 6.19
C ALA A 287 12.32 16.62 5.47
N LEU A 288 12.58 15.56 4.69
CA LEU A 288 11.53 14.81 4.01
C LEU A 288 10.50 14.23 5.00
N LYS A 289 10.96 13.68 6.13
CA LYS A 289 10.09 13.13 7.17
C LYS A 289 9.25 14.22 7.84
N ARG A 290 9.83 15.39 8.12
CA ARG A 290 9.15 16.52 8.73
C ARG A 290 8.04 17.07 7.83
N ASP A 291 8.30 17.17 6.54
CA ASP A 291 7.40 17.83 5.57
C ASP A 291 6.50 16.83 4.81
N ARG A 292 6.61 15.52 5.10
CA ARG A 292 5.90 14.44 4.42
C ARG A 292 4.40 14.69 4.28
N ASP A 293 3.76 15.03 5.38
CA ASP A 293 2.30 15.19 5.41
C ASP A 293 1.87 16.43 4.60
N LEU A 294 2.69 17.48 4.60
CA LEU A 294 2.48 18.67 3.78
C LEU A 294 2.60 18.38 2.28
N LEU A 295 3.59 17.56 1.91
CA LEU A 295 3.78 17.11 0.51
C LEU A 295 2.58 16.28 0.03
N TRP A 296 2.07 15.37 0.86
CA TRP A 296 0.88 14.58 0.50
C TRP A 296 -0.39 15.44 0.45
N ALA A 297 -0.54 16.41 1.35
CA ALA A 297 -1.67 17.35 1.32
C ALA A 297 -1.65 18.21 0.05
N GLU A 298 -0.47 18.67 -0.40
CA GLU A 298 -0.31 19.38 -1.67
C GLU A 298 -0.64 18.47 -2.86
N ALA A 299 -0.14 17.24 -2.87
CA ALA A 299 -0.44 16.26 -3.91
C ALA A 299 -1.94 15.96 -4.01
N LEU A 300 -2.62 15.85 -2.86
CA LEU A 300 -4.06 15.64 -2.77
C LEU A 300 -4.85 16.85 -3.31
N TYR A 301 -4.38 18.06 -3.06
CA TYR A 301 -4.99 19.29 -3.59
C TYR A 301 -4.92 19.35 -5.12
N HIS A 302 -3.81 18.92 -5.70
CA HIS A 302 -3.60 18.91 -7.16
C HIS A 302 -4.25 17.71 -7.87
N TYR A 303 -4.66 16.67 -7.13
CA TYR A 303 -5.41 15.52 -7.62
C TYR A 303 -6.88 15.86 -7.87
#